data_771b0ba085f9f653b610e800d03e1740
#
_entry.id   771b0ba085f9f653b610e800d03e1740
#
_cell.length_a   1.000
_cell.length_b   1.000
_cell.length_c   1.000
_cell.angle_alpha   90.00
_cell.angle_beta   90.00
_cell.angle_gamma   90.00
#
_symmetry.space_group_name_H-M   'P 1'
#
loop_
_entity.id
_entity.type
_entity.pdbx_description
1 polymer ?
#
loop_
_entity_poly.entity_id
_entity_poly.type
_entity_poly.pdbx_seq_one_letter_code
_entity_poly.pdbx_strand_id
1 'polypeptide(L)'
;AGSDKGYTDLMDTDSGEQFDRLEGVTNDVTWLDDDRFYYVRSYRETATPDGVKPPTSRVFLRDGGQDEMVYGSGVPTSHGLSMGESLHSEKALLVMSYGWHRSTAIAGELASPDSWEKIYGGNDFLAYPIDRVRGKYLVASFEGNGWGQVLSIDDAGSVETVLGEGKEVLQGVISTADNLVSIYMVDASSIVRRHDLEGHLIDEFDFEAPGSVSSLTTDGSDFFFKYQSFTTPHRVYRLGEDGLNLLTSEDAPGDFDINDLWSTSKDGTRVHSFLVKKKGVKPVKALLYGYGGFSIPLTPVYFPSAIPLLEDGGAFIYANLR
;
A
#
# COMPACT_ATOMS: atom_id res chain seq x y z
N ALA A 1 -22.53 5.81 9.25
CA ALA A 1 -22.40 4.39 9.52
C ALA A 1 -22.22 3.67 8.21
N GLY A 2 -21.05 3.05 7.98
CA GLY A 2 -20.76 2.34 6.75
C GLY A 2 -21.68 1.14 6.59
N SER A 3 -22.40 1.08 5.47
CA SER A 3 -23.09 -0.12 5.04
C SER A 3 -22.11 -0.93 4.18
N ASP A 4 -22.08 -2.25 4.37
CA ASP A 4 -21.36 -3.15 3.47
C ASP A 4 -22.15 -3.40 2.15
N LYS A 5 -23.22 -2.66 1.95
CA LYS A 5 -23.97 -2.61 0.68
C LYS A 5 -23.49 -1.40 -0.10
N GLY A 6 -23.11 -1.63 -1.33
CA GLY A 6 -22.61 -0.59 -2.20
C GLY A 6 -22.80 -0.95 -3.66
N TYR A 7 -22.41 -0.02 -4.50
CA TYR A 7 -22.26 -0.18 -5.93
C TYR A 7 -21.09 0.68 -6.40
N THR A 8 -20.56 0.37 -7.55
CA THR A 8 -19.52 1.16 -8.21
C THR A 8 -20.06 1.65 -9.56
N ASP A 9 -20.11 2.96 -9.74
CA ASP A 9 -20.45 3.57 -11.02
C ASP A 9 -19.18 3.72 -11.87
N LEU A 10 -19.28 3.33 -13.13
CA LEU A 10 -18.27 3.56 -14.14
C LEU A 10 -18.69 4.77 -14.96
N MET A 11 -17.78 5.72 -15.05
CA MET A 11 -18.06 7.00 -15.70
C MET A 11 -17.04 7.26 -16.80
N ASP A 12 -17.50 7.78 -17.92
CA ASP A 12 -16.64 8.30 -18.97
C ASP A 12 -15.90 9.55 -18.48
N THR A 13 -14.59 9.56 -18.63
CA THR A 13 -13.72 10.62 -18.08
C THR A 13 -13.84 11.95 -18.83
N ASP A 14 -14.23 11.93 -20.10
CA ASP A 14 -14.36 13.13 -20.93
C ASP A 14 -15.72 13.80 -20.77
N SER A 15 -16.80 13.01 -20.80
CA SER A 15 -18.16 13.52 -20.67
C SER A 15 -18.66 13.61 -19.21
N GLY A 16 -18.10 12.81 -18.30
CA GLY A 16 -18.59 12.63 -16.94
C GLY A 16 -19.91 11.85 -16.87
N GLU A 17 -20.35 11.22 -17.95
CA GLU A 17 -21.56 10.42 -17.98
C GLU A 17 -21.29 9.02 -17.45
N GLN A 18 -22.24 8.52 -16.63
CA GLN A 18 -22.22 7.13 -16.17
C GLN A 18 -22.62 6.22 -17.32
N PHE A 19 -21.77 5.21 -17.62
CA PHE A 19 -22.07 4.23 -18.67
C PHE A 19 -22.34 2.82 -18.13
N ASP A 20 -21.89 2.49 -16.92
CA ASP A 20 -22.15 1.18 -16.32
C ASP A 20 -22.22 1.26 -14.79
N ARG A 21 -22.72 0.17 -14.16
CA ARG A 21 -22.80 0.03 -12.70
C ARG A 21 -22.55 -1.40 -12.28
N LEU A 22 -21.65 -1.58 -11.33
CA LEU A 22 -21.39 -2.87 -10.67
C LEU A 22 -22.10 -2.92 -9.34
N GLU A 23 -22.93 -3.92 -9.15
CA GLU A 23 -23.67 -4.13 -7.91
C GLU A 23 -22.80 -4.84 -6.86
N GLY A 24 -22.92 -4.40 -5.60
CA GLY A 24 -22.17 -4.94 -4.47
C GLY A 24 -20.90 -4.19 -4.17
N VAL A 25 -20.10 -4.71 -3.23
CA VAL A 25 -18.79 -4.14 -2.88
C VAL A 25 -17.76 -4.65 -3.88
N THR A 26 -17.29 -3.75 -4.73
CA THR A 26 -16.33 -4.06 -5.80
C THR A 26 -15.02 -3.32 -5.55
N ASN A 27 -13.92 -3.93 -5.95
CA ASN A 27 -12.57 -3.41 -5.85
C ASN A 27 -11.77 -3.79 -7.11
N ASP A 28 -10.62 -3.19 -7.27
CA ASP A 28 -9.56 -3.62 -8.20
C ASP A 28 -10.05 -3.84 -9.63
N VAL A 29 -10.55 -2.76 -10.24
CA VAL A 29 -10.93 -2.79 -11.66
C VAL A 29 -9.65 -2.81 -12.52
N THR A 30 -9.52 -3.82 -13.39
CA THR A 30 -8.39 -3.99 -14.31
C THR A 30 -8.91 -4.14 -15.74
N TRP A 31 -8.61 -3.16 -16.59
CA TRP A 31 -9.10 -3.11 -17.96
C TRP A 31 -8.35 -4.07 -18.87
N LEU A 32 -9.10 -4.75 -19.75
CA LEU A 32 -8.55 -5.56 -20.84
C LEU A 32 -8.56 -4.80 -22.17
N ASP A 33 -9.60 -4.04 -22.38
CA ASP A 33 -9.84 -3.17 -23.53
C ASP A 33 -10.91 -2.14 -23.17
N ASP A 34 -11.42 -1.39 -24.16
CA ASP A 34 -12.41 -0.32 -23.94
C ASP A 34 -13.75 -0.80 -23.36
N ASP A 35 -14.10 -2.07 -23.56
CA ASP A 35 -15.40 -2.63 -23.20
C ASP A 35 -15.35 -3.72 -22.13
N ARG A 36 -14.17 -4.31 -21.90
CA ARG A 36 -14.00 -5.45 -21.01
C ARG A 36 -13.00 -5.19 -19.90
N PHE A 37 -13.35 -5.62 -18.70
CA PHE A 37 -12.47 -5.49 -17.56
C PHE A 37 -12.74 -6.57 -16.51
N TYR A 38 -11.73 -6.86 -15.72
CA TYR A 38 -11.88 -7.64 -14.50
C TYR A 38 -12.20 -6.73 -13.33
N TYR A 39 -12.91 -7.28 -12.36
CA TYR A 39 -13.09 -6.64 -11.06
C TYR A 39 -13.20 -7.68 -9.95
N VAL A 40 -12.83 -7.30 -8.73
CA VAL A 40 -12.99 -8.14 -7.55
C VAL A 40 -14.28 -7.78 -6.84
N ARG A 41 -15.16 -8.77 -6.64
CA ARG A 41 -16.38 -8.61 -5.85
C ARG A 41 -16.23 -9.25 -4.49
N SER A 42 -16.42 -8.45 -3.44
CA SER A 42 -16.40 -8.88 -2.04
C SER A 42 -17.79 -9.29 -1.58
N TYR A 43 -17.87 -10.46 -0.97
CA TYR A 43 -19.10 -11.01 -0.37
C TYR A 43 -18.99 -10.92 1.15
N ARG A 44 -19.91 -10.21 1.79
CA ARG A 44 -19.91 -10.00 3.25
C ARG A 44 -21.19 -10.52 3.92
N GLU A 45 -22.33 -10.50 3.23
CA GLU A 45 -23.63 -10.94 3.74
C GLU A 45 -24.18 -12.14 2.99
N THR A 46 -23.96 -12.24 1.69
CA THR A 46 -24.49 -13.29 0.82
C THR A 46 -23.44 -14.31 0.42
N ALA A 47 -23.86 -15.53 0.15
CA ALA A 47 -22.96 -16.53 -0.42
C ALA A 47 -22.52 -16.15 -1.85
N THR A 48 -21.36 -16.64 -2.25
CA THR A 48 -20.82 -16.51 -3.60
C THR A 48 -21.64 -17.36 -4.61
N PRO A 49 -21.52 -17.13 -5.93
CA PRO A 49 -22.17 -17.97 -6.94
C PRO A 49 -21.82 -19.45 -6.83
N ASP A 50 -20.63 -19.80 -6.38
CA ASP A 50 -20.15 -21.16 -6.12
C ASP A 50 -20.51 -21.68 -4.71
N GLY A 51 -21.35 -20.95 -3.96
CA GLY A 51 -21.95 -21.40 -2.70
C GLY A 51 -21.09 -21.24 -1.44
N VAL A 52 -19.94 -20.57 -1.52
CA VAL A 52 -19.09 -20.32 -0.35
C VAL A 52 -19.68 -19.22 0.53
N LYS A 53 -19.68 -19.45 1.85
CA LYS A 53 -20.19 -18.47 2.83
C LYS A 53 -19.24 -17.28 3.00
N PRO A 54 -19.77 -16.06 3.21
CA PRO A 54 -18.96 -14.88 3.48
C PRO A 54 -18.22 -14.97 4.83
N PRO A 55 -17.17 -14.14 5.06
CA PRO A 55 -16.61 -13.19 4.11
C PRO A 55 -15.65 -13.84 3.12
N THR A 56 -15.70 -13.47 1.86
CA THR A 56 -14.78 -13.94 0.81
C THR A 56 -14.92 -13.05 -0.43
N SER A 57 -14.12 -13.27 -1.48
CA SER A 57 -14.22 -12.53 -2.74
C SER A 57 -14.02 -13.43 -3.96
N ARG A 58 -14.43 -12.91 -5.12
CA ARG A 58 -14.31 -13.56 -6.43
C ARG A 58 -13.92 -12.55 -7.49
N VAL A 59 -13.21 -13.00 -8.51
CA VAL A 59 -12.92 -12.16 -9.68
C VAL A 59 -13.94 -12.44 -10.76
N PHE A 60 -14.46 -11.36 -11.32
CA PHE A 60 -15.40 -11.39 -12.43
C PHE A 60 -14.81 -10.70 -13.65
N LEU A 61 -15.13 -11.22 -14.82
CA LEU A 61 -15.01 -10.52 -16.08
C LEU A 61 -16.33 -9.80 -16.35
N ARG A 62 -16.27 -8.51 -16.63
CA ARG A 62 -17.36 -7.72 -17.17
C ARG A 62 -17.20 -7.61 -18.68
N ASP A 63 -18.18 -8.06 -19.45
CA ASP A 63 -18.19 -8.00 -20.91
C ASP A 63 -19.61 -7.63 -21.38
N GLY A 64 -19.75 -6.50 -22.08
CA GLY A 64 -21.03 -6.02 -22.60
C GLY A 64 -22.14 -5.92 -21.54
N GLY A 65 -21.80 -5.58 -20.30
CA GLY A 65 -22.73 -5.48 -19.19
C GLY A 65 -23.09 -6.81 -18.50
N GLN A 66 -22.45 -7.92 -18.90
CA GLN A 66 -22.61 -9.23 -18.28
C GLN A 66 -21.43 -9.60 -17.40
N ASP A 67 -21.69 -10.28 -16.29
CA ASP A 67 -20.68 -10.72 -15.34
C ASP A 67 -20.46 -12.23 -15.45
N GLU A 68 -19.20 -12.63 -15.65
CA GLU A 68 -18.76 -14.01 -15.59
C GLU A 68 -17.75 -14.16 -14.45
N MET A 69 -17.97 -15.11 -13.52
CA MET A 69 -17.00 -15.42 -12.49
C MET A 69 -15.86 -16.23 -13.09
N VAL A 70 -14.68 -15.62 -13.23
CA VAL A 70 -13.52 -16.21 -13.91
C VAL A 70 -12.46 -16.77 -12.97
N TYR A 71 -12.41 -16.30 -11.71
CA TYR A 71 -11.41 -16.79 -10.75
C TYR A 71 -11.93 -16.78 -9.32
N GLY A 72 -11.34 -17.68 -8.50
CA GLY A 72 -11.61 -17.78 -7.07
C GLY A 72 -12.65 -18.84 -6.72
N SER A 73 -13.10 -19.69 -7.66
CA SER A 73 -13.95 -20.84 -7.35
C SER A 73 -13.31 -21.71 -6.29
N GLY A 74 -14.07 -22.02 -5.22
CA GLY A 74 -13.57 -22.80 -4.09
C GLY A 74 -12.62 -22.07 -3.13
N VAL A 75 -12.30 -20.79 -3.35
CA VAL A 75 -11.58 -19.98 -2.34
C VAL A 75 -12.42 -19.94 -1.06
N PRO A 76 -11.85 -20.37 0.09
CA PRO A 76 -12.65 -20.56 1.31
C PRO A 76 -13.15 -19.25 1.91
N THR A 77 -14.08 -19.37 2.85
CA THR A 77 -14.45 -18.23 3.72
C THR A 77 -13.22 -17.64 4.44
N SER A 78 -13.28 -16.36 4.75
CA SER A 78 -12.20 -15.56 5.38
C SER A 78 -10.96 -15.35 4.51
N HIS A 79 -11.02 -15.72 3.22
CA HIS A 79 -10.00 -15.37 2.24
C HIS A 79 -10.50 -14.24 1.33
N GLY A 80 -9.65 -13.24 1.14
CA GLY A 80 -9.88 -12.12 0.23
C GLY A 80 -9.00 -12.26 -1.02
N LEU A 81 -9.48 -11.74 -2.14
CA LEU A 81 -8.71 -11.55 -3.35
C LEU A 81 -8.52 -10.06 -3.60
N SER A 82 -7.38 -9.69 -4.13
CA SER A 82 -7.13 -8.42 -4.81
C SER A 82 -6.41 -8.68 -6.12
N MET A 83 -6.53 -7.77 -7.07
CA MET A 83 -6.03 -7.94 -8.42
C MET A 83 -5.47 -6.62 -8.96
N GLY A 84 -4.47 -6.73 -9.79
CA GLY A 84 -3.89 -5.70 -10.62
C GLY A 84 -3.26 -6.34 -11.85
N GLU A 85 -2.55 -5.53 -12.59
CA GLU A 85 -1.81 -5.97 -13.78
C GLU A 85 -0.35 -5.54 -13.68
N SER A 86 0.51 -6.22 -14.42
CA SER A 86 1.89 -5.82 -14.62
C SER A 86 1.95 -4.61 -15.54
N LEU A 87 2.75 -3.61 -15.17
CA LEU A 87 2.98 -2.43 -16.02
C LEU A 87 3.94 -2.71 -17.20
N HIS A 88 4.68 -3.82 -17.14
CA HIS A 88 5.75 -4.13 -18.09
C HIS A 88 5.51 -5.44 -18.86
N SER A 89 4.37 -6.08 -18.65
CA SER A 89 4.00 -7.31 -19.36
C SER A 89 2.48 -7.54 -19.29
N GLU A 90 1.95 -8.35 -20.20
CA GLU A 90 0.52 -8.71 -20.21
C GLU A 90 0.21 -9.79 -19.16
N LYS A 91 0.50 -9.50 -17.90
CA LYS A 91 0.26 -10.41 -16.77
C LYS A 91 -0.71 -9.84 -15.77
N ALA A 92 -1.64 -10.69 -15.35
CA ALA A 92 -2.42 -10.45 -14.14
C ALA A 92 -1.56 -10.74 -12.91
N LEU A 93 -1.73 -9.90 -11.90
CA LEU A 93 -1.07 -10.01 -10.59
C LEU A 93 -2.15 -10.05 -9.53
N LEU A 94 -2.25 -11.15 -8.78
CA LEU A 94 -3.28 -11.30 -7.77
C LEU A 94 -2.68 -11.61 -6.41
N VAL A 95 -3.41 -11.22 -5.38
CA VAL A 95 -3.13 -11.61 -4.00
C VAL A 95 -4.32 -12.34 -3.42
N MET A 96 -4.10 -13.51 -2.86
CA MET A 96 -5.07 -14.18 -2.01
C MET A 96 -4.62 -14.04 -0.55
N SER A 97 -5.39 -13.31 0.26
CA SER A 97 -5.06 -13.00 1.65
C SER A 97 -5.93 -13.77 2.64
N TYR A 98 -5.38 -14.13 3.79
CA TYR A 98 -6.08 -14.65 4.93
C TYR A 98 -5.69 -13.86 6.19
N GLY A 99 -6.61 -13.06 6.70
CA GLY A 99 -6.33 -12.13 7.78
C GLY A 99 -5.23 -11.13 7.41
N TRP A 100 -4.42 -10.77 8.42
CA TRP A 100 -3.37 -9.74 8.32
C TRP A 100 -1.94 -10.30 8.30
N HIS A 101 -1.79 -11.62 8.25
CA HIS A 101 -0.50 -12.28 8.44
C HIS A 101 -0.12 -13.28 7.36
N ARG A 102 -1.04 -13.59 6.43
CA ARG A 102 -0.76 -14.56 5.37
C ARG A 102 -1.33 -14.13 4.04
N SER A 103 -0.53 -14.22 3.00
CA SER A 103 -0.99 -14.05 1.63
C SER A 103 -0.21 -14.94 0.65
N THR A 104 -0.79 -15.08 -0.52
CA THR A 104 -0.24 -15.81 -1.67
C THR A 104 -0.20 -14.88 -2.85
N ALA A 105 0.98 -14.75 -3.46
CA ALA A 105 1.15 -14.09 -4.74
C ALA A 105 0.78 -15.05 -5.87
N ILE A 106 -0.06 -14.60 -6.78
CA ILE A 106 -0.60 -15.35 -7.91
C ILE A 106 -0.38 -14.52 -9.16
N ALA A 107 -0.04 -15.16 -10.27
CA ALA A 107 0.10 -14.47 -11.56
C ALA A 107 -0.18 -15.41 -12.71
N GLY A 108 -0.44 -14.85 -13.89
CA GLY A 108 -0.65 -15.57 -15.15
C GLY A 108 -0.92 -14.62 -16.30
N GLU A 109 -1.30 -15.13 -17.46
CA GLU A 109 -1.64 -14.30 -18.61
C GLU A 109 -2.88 -13.45 -18.31
N LEU A 110 -2.82 -12.15 -18.56
CA LEU A 110 -3.93 -11.22 -18.24
C LEU A 110 -5.21 -11.66 -18.95
N ALA A 111 -5.14 -12.04 -20.22
CA ALA A 111 -6.29 -12.47 -21.02
C ALA A 111 -6.76 -13.91 -20.76
N SER A 112 -6.09 -14.68 -19.88
CA SER A 112 -6.35 -16.11 -19.67
C SER A 112 -6.43 -16.47 -18.19
N PRO A 113 -7.56 -16.26 -17.53
CA PRO A 113 -7.71 -16.54 -16.09
C PRO A 113 -7.37 -17.97 -15.65
N ASP A 114 -7.53 -18.95 -16.53
CA ASP A 114 -7.16 -20.35 -16.29
C ASP A 114 -5.65 -20.56 -16.09
N SER A 115 -4.83 -19.60 -16.51
CA SER A 115 -3.37 -19.62 -16.34
C SER A 115 -2.91 -19.03 -15.00
N TRP A 116 -3.83 -18.44 -14.21
CA TRP A 116 -3.46 -17.75 -12.97
C TRP A 116 -3.15 -18.77 -11.87
N GLU A 117 -1.90 -18.86 -11.55
CA GLU A 117 -1.40 -19.82 -10.56
C GLU A 117 -0.51 -19.16 -9.51
N LYS A 118 -0.33 -19.85 -8.40
CA LYS A 118 0.54 -19.41 -7.32
C LYS A 118 1.98 -19.31 -7.82
N ILE A 119 2.59 -18.14 -7.65
CA ILE A 119 4.02 -17.91 -7.90
C ILE A 119 4.83 -17.92 -6.60
N TYR A 120 4.25 -17.44 -5.46
CA TYR A 120 4.95 -17.41 -4.17
C TYR A 120 4.00 -17.31 -2.97
N GLY A 121 4.51 -17.63 -1.76
CA GLY A 121 3.76 -17.45 -0.52
C GLY A 121 2.80 -18.59 -0.18
N GLY A 122 1.72 -18.27 0.57
CA GLY A 122 0.72 -19.23 1.03
C GLY A 122 1.05 -19.93 2.34
N ASN A 123 2.20 -19.62 2.95
CA ASN A 123 2.59 -20.00 4.32
C ASN A 123 2.22 -18.87 5.31
N ASP A 124 2.68 -18.95 6.57
CA ASP A 124 2.35 -17.96 7.61
C ASP A 124 3.18 -16.67 7.49
N PHE A 125 3.21 -16.09 6.29
CA PHE A 125 3.78 -14.78 6.01
C PHE A 125 3.05 -14.09 4.86
N LEU A 126 3.28 -12.80 4.69
CA LEU A 126 2.72 -12.01 3.61
C LEU A 126 3.62 -12.07 2.38
N ALA A 127 3.00 -12.22 1.20
CA ALA A 127 3.65 -12.14 -0.10
C ALA A 127 2.74 -11.41 -1.10
N TYR A 128 3.32 -10.46 -1.83
CA TYR A 128 2.60 -9.62 -2.78
C TYR A 128 3.37 -9.56 -4.11
N PRO A 129 2.75 -9.87 -5.27
CA PRO A 129 3.37 -9.61 -6.55
C PRO A 129 3.48 -8.10 -6.75
N ILE A 130 4.62 -7.64 -7.25
CA ILE A 130 4.89 -6.23 -7.53
C ILE A 130 4.68 -5.96 -9.02
N ASP A 131 5.38 -6.74 -9.85
CA ASP A 131 5.39 -6.59 -11.30
C ASP A 131 6.04 -7.81 -11.98
N ARG A 132 6.02 -7.85 -13.32
CA ARG A 132 6.87 -8.74 -14.11
C ARG A 132 7.75 -7.95 -15.05
N VAL A 133 9.03 -7.87 -14.72
CA VAL A 133 10.03 -7.07 -15.43
C VAL A 133 11.13 -7.98 -15.96
N ARG A 134 11.55 -7.78 -17.23
CA ARG A 134 12.61 -8.57 -17.88
C ARG A 134 12.41 -10.10 -17.78
N GLY A 135 11.14 -10.54 -17.84
CA GLY A 135 10.79 -11.96 -17.79
C GLY A 135 10.77 -12.59 -16.41
N LYS A 136 11.01 -11.84 -15.32
CA LYS A 136 10.95 -12.32 -13.93
C LYS A 136 9.85 -11.61 -13.16
N TYR A 137 9.12 -12.33 -12.31
CA TYR A 137 8.19 -11.74 -11.35
C TYR A 137 8.97 -11.14 -10.18
N LEU A 138 8.64 -9.92 -9.81
CA LEU A 138 9.09 -9.30 -8.58
C LEU A 138 8.01 -9.49 -7.51
N VAL A 139 8.42 -9.94 -6.33
CA VAL A 139 7.52 -10.25 -5.21
C VAL A 139 8.06 -9.63 -3.93
N ALA A 140 7.26 -8.83 -3.24
CA ALA A 140 7.52 -8.45 -1.86
C ALA A 140 7.16 -9.61 -0.94
N SER A 141 8.08 -10.04 -0.09
CA SER A 141 7.91 -11.15 0.85
C SER A 141 8.28 -10.73 2.26
N PHE A 142 7.46 -11.12 3.23
CA PHE A 142 7.70 -10.90 4.65
C PHE A 142 8.03 -12.22 5.38
N GLU A 143 8.55 -13.20 4.63
CA GLU A 143 9.12 -14.41 5.16
C GLU A 143 10.38 -14.10 5.97
N GLY A 144 10.63 -14.82 7.06
CA GLY A 144 11.78 -14.60 7.93
C GLY A 144 11.43 -13.83 9.19
N ASN A 145 12.02 -12.67 9.42
CA ASN A 145 11.75 -11.84 10.60
C ASN A 145 10.57 -10.86 10.40
N GLY A 146 9.99 -10.81 9.19
CA GLY A 146 8.84 -9.96 8.89
C GLY A 146 9.19 -8.51 8.58
N TRP A 147 10.46 -8.18 8.35
CA TRP A 147 10.88 -6.82 7.97
C TRP A 147 10.62 -6.51 6.50
N GLY A 148 10.52 -7.55 5.66
CA GLY A 148 10.25 -7.46 4.24
C GLY A 148 11.51 -7.48 3.36
N GLN A 149 11.37 -8.18 2.24
CA GLN A 149 12.39 -8.34 1.21
C GLN A 149 11.74 -8.30 -0.18
N VAL A 150 12.53 -8.12 -1.22
CA VAL A 150 12.07 -8.22 -2.61
C VAL A 150 12.78 -9.39 -3.26
N LEU A 151 11.99 -10.29 -3.83
CA LEU A 151 12.44 -11.47 -4.54
C LEU A 151 12.18 -11.33 -6.03
N SER A 152 13.03 -11.93 -6.87
CA SER A 152 12.76 -12.16 -8.29
C SER A 152 12.54 -13.65 -8.53
N ILE A 153 11.54 -14.01 -9.36
CA ILE A 153 11.13 -15.38 -9.60
C ILE A 153 11.02 -15.58 -11.12
N ASP A 154 11.75 -16.52 -11.65
CA ASP A 154 11.68 -16.86 -13.07
C ASP A 154 10.54 -17.85 -13.38
N ASP A 155 10.29 -18.12 -14.68
CA ASP A 155 9.23 -19.04 -15.11
C ASP A 155 9.50 -20.51 -14.73
N ALA A 156 10.72 -20.86 -14.32
CA ALA A 156 11.06 -22.18 -13.77
C ALA A 156 10.84 -22.27 -12.26
N GLY A 157 10.44 -21.16 -11.62
CA GLY A 157 10.22 -21.05 -10.18
C GLY A 157 11.51 -20.86 -9.37
N SER A 158 12.64 -20.53 -10.01
CA SER A 158 13.87 -20.18 -9.27
C SER A 158 13.73 -18.82 -8.62
N VAL A 159 14.07 -18.75 -7.33
CA VAL A 159 13.94 -17.56 -6.50
C VAL A 159 15.31 -16.95 -6.21
N GLU A 160 15.47 -15.67 -6.48
CA GLU A 160 16.65 -14.88 -6.16
C GLU A 160 16.25 -13.68 -5.31
N THR A 161 17.08 -13.29 -4.35
CA THR A 161 16.86 -12.09 -3.54
C THR A 161 17.39 -10.87 -4.26
N VAL A 162 16.51 -9.88 -4.48
CA VAL A 162 16.86 -8.57 -5.05
C VAL A 162 17.16 -7.59 -3.92
N LEU A 163 16.21 -7.38 -3.00
CA LEU A 163 16.42 -6.58 -1.79
C LEU A 163 16.30 -7.51 -0.58
N GLY A 164 17.39 -7.69 0.15
CA GLY A 164 17.43 -8.55 1.34
C GLY A 164 16.68 -7.92 2.53
N GLU A 165 16.21 -8.78 3.44
CA GLU A 165 15.62 -8.36 4.69
C GLU A 165 16.65 -7.62 5.56
N GLY A 166 16.30 -6.40 5.98
CA GLY A 166 17.12 -5.54 6.83
C GLY A 166 16.61 -5.48 8.28
N LYS A 167 16.80 -4.32 8.91
CA LYS A 167 16.24 -3.96 10.23
C LYS A 167 15.17 -2.89 10.13
N GLU A 168 14.76 -2.54 8.93
CA GLU A 168 13.78 -1.52 8.60
C GLU A 168 12.60 -2.20 7.92
N VAL A 169 11.41 -1.77 8.24
CA VAL A 169 10.20 -2.41 7.71
C VAL A 169 9.92 -1.91 6.30
N LEU A 170 9.92 -2.82 5.33
CA LEU A 170 9.46 -2.52 3.97
C LEU A 170 7.95 -2.21 3.99
N GLN A 171 7.57 -0.99 3.60
CA GLN A 171 6.17 -0.56 3.55
C GLN A 171 5.56 -0.61 2.16
N GLY A 172 6.37 -0.44 1.15
CA GLY A 172 5.94 -0.45 -0.24
C GLY A 172 7.11 -0.55 -1.19
N VAL A 173 6.84 -1.09 -2.35
CA VAL A 173 7.79 -1.18 -3.46
C VAL A 173 7.05 -1.17 -4.78
N ILE A 174 7.61 -0.50 -5.77
CA ILE A 174 7.11 -0.45 -7.13
C ILE A 174 8.30 -0.46 -8.10
N SER A 175 8.09 -0.89 -9.33
CA SER A 175 9.11 -0.95 -10.38
C SER A 175 8.79 -0.07 -11.58
N THR A 176 9.83 0.33 -12.29
CA THR A 176 9.82 0.66 -13.71
C THR A 176 10.57 -0.43 -14.48
N ALA A 177 10.75 -0.25 -15.78
CA ALA A 177 11.54 -1.18 -16.60
C ALA A 177 13.01 -1.33 -16.14
N ASP A 178 13.55 -0.35 -15.40
CA ASP A 178 14.97 -0.26 -15.06
C ASP A 178 15.26 -0.10 -13.58
N ASN A 179 14.30 0.33 -12.76
CA ASN A 179 14.51 0.67 -11.36
C ASN A 179 13.42 0.12 -10.45
N LEU A 180 13.76 0.03 -9.16
CA LEU A 180 12.84 -0.18 -8.05
C LEU A 180 12.84 1.05 -7.15
N VAL A 181 11.68 1.48 -6.69
CA VAL A 181 11.57 2.40 -5.56
C VAL A 181 10.91 1.69 -4.40
N SER A 182 11.57 1.71 -3.26
CA SER A 182 11.12 1.10 -2.02
C SER A 182 10.92 2.17 -0.94
N ILE A 183 9.88 1.97 -0.12
CA ILE A 183 9.60 2.79 1.05
C ILE A 183 9.88 1.92 2.27
N TYR A 184 10.74 2.39 3.16
CA TYR A 184 11.01 1.76 4.44
C TYR A 184 10.50 2.63 5.59
N MET A 185 10.12 1.99 6.68
CA MET A 185 9.76 2.66 7.94
C MET A 185 10.90 2.53 8.95
N VAL A 186 11.37 3.67 9.43
CA VAL A 186 12.38 3.80 10.49
C VAL A 186 11.82 4.73 11.56
N ASP A 187 11.75 4.29 12.80
CA ASP A 187 11.19 5.05 13.93
C ASP A 187 9.84 5.73 13.59
N ALA A 188 8.95 4.94 12.94
CA ALA A 188 7.64 5.35 12.46
C ALA A 188 7.64 6.47 11.39
N SER A 189 8.76 6.74 10.73
CA SER A 189 8.90 7.69 9.62
C SER A 189 9.34 6.98 8.35
N SER A 190 8.98 7.52 7.18
CA SER A 190 9.31 6.90 5.90
C SER A 190 10.64 7.39 5.35
N ILE A 191 11.42 6.45 4.80
CA ILE A 191 12.58 6.67 3.95
C ILE A 191 12.29 6.11 2.58
N VAL A 192 12.65 6.81 1.51
CA VAL A 192 12.50 6.37 0.12
C VAL A 192 13.85 6.00 -0.45
N ARG A 193 13.97 4.83 -1.07
CA ARG A 193 15.18 4.36 -1.74
C ARG A 193 14.90 3.98 -3.18
N ARG A 194 15.82 4.37 -4.07
CA ARG A 194 15.85 3.90 -5.45
C ARG A 194 17.00 2.91 -5.64
N HIS A 195 16.70 1.80 -6.29
CA HIS A 195 17.65 0.74 -6.60
C HIS A 195 17.58 0.40 -8.09
N ASP A 196 18.63 -0.20 -8.63
CA ASP A 196 18.54 -0.94 -9.89
C ASP A 196 17.75 -2.25 -9.68
N LEU A 197 17.49 -2.99 -10.78
CA LEU A 197 16.76 -4.26 -10.71
C LEU A 197 17.58 -5.41 -10.11
N GLU A 198 18.88 -5.23 -9.95
CA GLU A 198 19.80 -6.13 -9.27
C GLU A 198 19.89 -5.85 -7.75
N GLY A 199 19.24 -4.77 -7.27
CA GLY A 199 19.13 -4.39 -5.86
C GLY A 199 20.23 -3.45 -5.36
N HIS A 200 21.10 -2.92 -6.23
CA HIS A 200 22.10 -1.95 -5.82
C HIS A 200 21.44 -0.59 -5.56
N LEU A 201 21.73 -0.01 -4.41
CA LEU A 201 21.22 1.32 -4.04
C LEU A 201 21.78 2.39 -4.99
N ILE A 202 20.88 3.15 -5.61
CA ILE A 202 21.21 4.32 -6.44
C ILE A 202 21.10 5.60 -5.60
N ASP A 203 19.93 5.80 -4.96
CA ASP A 203 19.66 6.98 -4.16
C ASP A 203 18.88 6.62 -2.89
N GLU A 204 19.08 7.43 -1.85
CA GLU A 204 18.26 7.45 -0.65
C GLU A 204 17.77 8.87 -0.39
N PHE A 205 16.49 9.02 -0.10
CA PHE A 205 15.84 10.30 0.14
C PHE A 205 15.26 10.32 1.55
N ASP A 206 15.77 11.26 2.34
CA ASP A 206 15.25 11.64 3.64
C ASP A 206 14.54 12.99 3.52
N PHE A 207 13.61 13.27 4.40
CA PHE A 207 12.80 14.47 4.38
C PHE A 207 13.16 15.37 5.58
N GLU A 208 12.96 16.68 5.43
CA GLU A 208 13.31 17.69 6.43
C GLU A 208 12.67 17.46 7.82
N ALA A 209 11.58 16.73 7.88
CA ALA A 209 10.86 16.40 9.11
C ALA A 209 10.41 14.96 9.10
N PRO A 210 10.20 14.33 10.30
CA PRO A 210 9.52 13.04 10.37
C PRO A 210 8.20 13.06 9.63
N GLY A 211 8.04 12.15 8.69
CA GLY A 211 6.88 12.13 7.79
C GLY A 211 6.51 10.73 7.30
N SER A 212 5.41 10.64 6.60
CA SER A 212 4.98 9.43 5.93
C SER A 212 4.86 9.63 4.43
N VAL A 213 5.28 8.60 3.69
CA VAL A 213 5.12 8.49 2.24
C VAL A 213 3.96 7.56 1.95
N SER A 214 3.12 7.94 1.01
CA SER A 214 1.95 7.17 0.58
C SER A 214 1.65 7.38 -0.91
N SER A 215 0.71 6.60 -1.45
CA SER A 215 0.27 6.71 -2.84
C SER A 215 1.43 6.59 -3.84
N LEU A 216 2.35 5.65 -3.57
CA LEU A 216 3.44 5.34 -4.49
C LEU A 216 2.87 4.78 -5.78
N THR A 217 3.19 5.40 -6.91
CA THR A 217 2.75 5.01 -8.25
C THR A 217 3.82 5.36 -9.29
N THR A 218 3.64 4.93 -10.53
CA THR A 218 4.53 5.21 -11.65
C THR A 218 3.74 5.41 -12.93
N ASP A 219 4.30 6.14 -13.88
CA ASP A 219 3.83 6.23 -15.28
C ASP A 219 4.60 5.28 -16.22
N GLY A 220 5.41 4.39 -15.65
CA GLY A 220 6.30 3.45 -16.38
C GLY A 220 7.73 3.95 -16.50
N SER A 221 7.98 5.25 -16.32
CA SER A 221 9.30 5.89 -16.39
C SER A 221 9.70 6.52 -15.07
N ASP A 222 8.84 7.35 -14.52
CA ASP A 222 9.06 8.09 -13.29
C ASP A 222 8.19 7.55 -12.16
N PHE A 223 8.59 7.80 -10.93
CA PHE A 223 7.83 7.46 -9.73
C PHE A 223 7.19 8.69 -9.13
N PHE A 224 5.99 8.53 -8.60
CA PHE A 224 5.25 9.59 -7.94
C PHE A 224 4.80 9.12 -6.56
N PHE A 225 4.85 10.01 -5.58
CA PHE A 225 4.37 9.71 -4.24
C PHE A 225 3.95 10.97 -3.49
N LYS A 226 3.14 10.77 -2.46
CA LYS A 226 2.77 11.83 -1.52
C LYS A 226 3.59 11.71 -0.25
N TYR A 227 4.09 12.85 0.23
CA TYR A 227 4.69 13.00 1.55
C TYR A 227 3.82 13.92 2.40
N GLN A 228 3.73 13.62 3.68
CA GLN A 228 3.08 14.47 4.69
C GLN A 228 3.75 14.31 6.06
N SER A 229 3.56 15.30 6.92
CA SER A 229 3.95 15.25 8.33
C SER A 229 2.79 15.75 9.20
N PHE A 230 2.92 15.78 10.52
CA PHE A 230 1.86 16.27 11.41
C PHE A 230 1.41 17.70 11.12
N THR A 231 2.34 18.53 10.66
CA THR A 231 2.14 19.97 10.44
C THR A 231 2.39 20.39 9.00
N THR A 232 2.86 19.45 8.15
CA THR A 232 3.06 19.70 6.73
C THR A 232 1.95 19.00 5.95
N PRO A 233 1.11 19.75 5.23
CA PRO A 233 0.13 19.19 4.31
C PRO A 233 0.77 18.30 3.24
N HIS A 234 -0.08 17.70 2.41
CA HIS A 234 0.39 16.84 1.35
C HIS A 234 1.30 17.57 0.36
N ARG A 235 2.48 16.98 0.15
CA ARG A 235 3.41 17.33 -0.93
C ARG A 235 3.44 16.19 -1.91
N VAL A 236 3.41 16.46 -3.21
CA VAL A 236 3.57 15.46 -4.26
C VAL A 236 4.94 15.59 -4.86
N TYR A 237 5.66 14.49 -4.91
CA TYR A 237 6.98 14.39 -5.50
C TYR A 237 6.95 13.50 -6.73
N ARG A 238 7.81 13.85 -7.70
CA ARG A 238 8.22 13.01 -8.81
C ARG A 238 9.69 12.63 -8.61
N LEU A 239 9.99 11.36 -8.75
CA LEU A 239 11.35 10.85 -8.76
C LEU A 239 11.65 10.29 -10.15
N GLY A 240 12.41 11.04 -10.93
CA GLY A 240 12.86 10.70 -12.27
C GLY A 240 14.38 10.50 -12.32
N GLU A 241 14.94 10.36 -13.54
CA GLU A 241 16.39 10.30 -13.75
C GLU A 241 17.11 11.58 -13.26
N ASP A 242 16.46 12.72 -13.33
CA ASP A 242 16.93 14.03 -12.86
C ASP A 242 16.85 14.20 -11.34
N GLY A 243 16.42 13.16 -10.60
CA GLY A 243 16.31 13.14 -9.15
C GLY A 243 14.92 13.44 -8.63
N LEU A 244 14.85 13.83 -7.34
CA LEU A 244 13.60 14.09 -6.63
C LEU A 244 13.11 15.53 -6.87
N ASN A 245 11.93 15.68 -7.42
CA ASN A 245 11.32 16.96 -7.77
C ASN A 245 9.99 17.16 -7.05
N LEU A 246 9.82 18.29 -6.38
CA LEU A 246 8.55 18.69 -5.77
C LEU A 246 7.60 19.22 -6.86
N LEU A 247 6.45 18.56 -7.04
CA LEU A 247 5.44 18.95 -8.03
C LEU A 247 4.40 19.92 -7.45
N THR A 248 3.94 19.63 -6.23
CA THR A 248 2.95 20.48 -5.56
C THR A 248 3.14 20.42 -4.05
N SER A 249 2.84 21.55 -3.40
CA SER A 249 2.86 21.69 -1.95
C SER A 249 1.83 22.68 -1.50
N GLU A 250 1.35 22.51 -0.28
CA GLU A 250 0.58 23.51 0.44
C GLU A 250 1.44 24.10 1.55
N ASP A 251 1.17 25.36 1.91
CA ASP A 251 1.89 26.03 2.99
C ASP A 251 1.60 25.37 4.34
N ALA A 252 2.64 25.18 5.14
CA ALA A 252 2.50 24.72 6.50
C ALA A 252 1.87 25.81 7.37
N PRO A 253 0.89 25.48 8.24
CA PRO A 253 0.12 26.48 8.99
C PRO A 253 0.84 27.10 10.18
N GLY A 254 2.16 26.98 10.31
CA GLY A 254 2.94 27.54 11.40
C GLY A 254 4.31 26.93 11.55
N ASP A 255 5.06 27.38 12.55
CA ASP A 255 6.41 26.88 12.87
C ASP A 255 6.36 25.97 14.10
N PHE A 256 6.48 24.67 13.86
CA PHE A 256 6.34 23.62 14.87
C PHE A 256 7.58 22.73 14.94
N ASP A 257 7.91 22.28 16.14
CA ASP A 257 8.90 21.25 16.40
C ASP A 257 8.20 19.88 16.45
N ILE A 258 8.77 18.89 15.78
CA ILE A 258 8.41 17.48 15.88
C ILE A 258 9.62 16.76 16.50
N ASN A 259 9.43 16.12 17.64
CA ASN A 259 10.49 15.47 18.38
C ASN A 259 10.12 14.01 18.69
N ASP A 260 11.09 13.12 18.64
CA ASP A 260 10.92 11.76 19.12
C ASP A 260 10.95 11.69 20.64
N LEU A 261 9.99 10.97 21.20
CA LEU A 261 9.96 10.63 22.62
C LEU A 261 10.03 9.10 22.75
N TRP A 262 10.88 8.66 23.68
CA TRP A 262 10.97 7.26 24.03
C TRP A 262 10.61 7.06 25.50
N SER A 263 9.61 6.24 25.75
CA SER A 263 9.22 5.79 27.08
C SER A 263 9.50 4.31 27.27
N THR A 264 9.59 3.86 28.52
CA THR A 264 9.79 2.46 28.85
C THR A 264 8.54 1.93 29.53
N SER A 265 7.93 0.89 28.95
CA SER A 265 6.81 0.18 29.53
C SER A 265 7.23 -0.64 30.77
N LYS A 266 6.25 -1.11 31.57
CA LYS A 266 6.52 -1.87 32.81
C LYS A 266 7.31 -3.15 32.57
N ASP A 267 7.24 -3.74 31.40
CA ASP A 267 7.97 -4.96 30.99
C ASP A 267 9.35 -4.67 30.36
N GLY A 268 9.79 -3.39 30.36
CA GLY A 268 11.07 -2.97 29.80
C GLY A 268 11.03 -2.61 28.33
N THR A 269 9.92 -2.81 27.63
CA THR A 269 9.82 -2.48 26.21
C THR A 269 9.83 -0.96 26.00
N ARG A 270 10.63 -0.51 25.02
CA ARG A 270 10.66 0.89 24.60
C ARG A 270 9.47 1.18 23.69
N VAL A 271 8.79 2.27 23.98
CA VAL A 271 7.63 2.78 23.23
C VAL A 271 7.99 4.14 22.64
N HIS A 272 7.92 4.20 21.31
CA HIS A 272 8.15 5.43 20.55
C HIS A 272 6.89 6.31 20.55
N SER A 273 7.07 7.62 20.58
CA SER A 273 6.00 8.61 20.42
C SER A 273 6.57 9.86 19.74
N PHE A 274 5.75 10.56 18.99
CA PHE A 274 6.07 11.90 18.51
C PHE A 274 5.50 12.94 19.45
N LEU A 275 6.30 13.97 19.75
CA LEU A 275 5.87 15.21 20.43
C LEU A 275 5.85 16.35 19.43
N VAL A 276 4.69 16.88 19.13
CA VAL A 276 4.50 18.05 18.28
C VAL A 276 4.13 19.25 19.15
N LYS A 277 4.82 20.37 18.99
CA LYS A 277 4.58 21.62 19.73
C LYS A 277 4.99 22.83 18.91
N LYS A 278 4.47 24.01 19.27
CA LYS A 278 4.94 25.27 18.68
C LYS A 278 6.40 25.51 19.05
N LYS A 279 7.20 25.93 18.06
CA LYS A 279 8.63 26.20 18.23
C LYS A 279 8.88 27.24 19.31
N GLY A 280 9.85 26.98 20.17
CA GLY A 280 10.21 27.86 21.27
C GLY A 280 9.23 27.89 22.43
N VAL A 281 8.10 27.17 22.39
CA VAL A 281 7.09 27.12 23.44
C VAL A 281 7.29 25.91 24.35
N LYS A 282 7.18 26.11 25.68
CA LYS A 282 7.09 25.03 26.67
C LYS A 282 5.63 24.71 26.89
N PRO A 283 5.11 23.58 26.46
CA PRO A 283 3.70 23.23 26.58
C PRO A 283 3.28 23.08 28.07
N VAL A 284 2.10 23.58 28.39
CA VAL A 284 1.49 23.41 29.74
C VAL A 284 0.29 22.44 29.71
N LYS A 285 -0.14 22.06 28.54
CA LYS A 285 -1.21 21.09 28.27
C LYS A 285 -0.82 20.22 27.07
N ALA A 286 -1.33 18.99 27.01
CA ALA A 286 -1.09 18.09 25.91
C ALA A 286 -2.33 17.24 25.62
N LEU A 287 -2.50 16.92 24.33
CA LEU A 287 -3.39 15.87 23.86
C LEU A 287 -2.54 14.64 23.54
N LEU A 288 -2.80 13.52 24.22
CA LEU A 288 -2.18 12.24 23.94
C LEU A 288 -3.15 11.40 23.10
N TYR A 289 -2.68 10.95 21.94
CA TYR A 289 -3.39 10.01 21.06
C TYR A 289 -2.57 8.74 20.89
N GLY A 290 -3.23 7.60 20.85
CA GLY A 290 -2.64 6.30 20.59
C GLY A 290 -3.67 5.35 20.04
N TYR A 291 -3.22 4.46 19.15
CA TYR A 291 -3.99 3.37 18.58
C TYR A 291 -3.13 2.11 18.59
N GLY A 292 -3.60 1.01 19.08
CA GLY A 292 -2.81 -0.23 19.21
C GLY A 292 -3.49 -1.43 18.57
N GLY A 293 -4.28 -1.23 17.50
CA GLY A 293 -5.02 -2.28 16.84
C GLY A 293 -4.51 -2.61 15.44
N PHE A 294 -4.76 -3.86 15.00
CA PHE A 294 -4.58 -4.35 13.62
C PHE A 294 -3.15 -4.22 13.06
N SER A 295 -2.13 -4.20 13.93
CA SER A 295 -0.72 -3.97 13.53
C SER A 295 -0.49 -2.68 12.73
N ILE A 296 -1.35 -1.66 12.93
CA ILE A 296 -1.24 -0.38 12.24
C ILE A 296 -0.26 0.51 13.00
N PRO A 297 0.89 0.87 12.43
CA PRO A 297 1.81 1.84 13.00
C PRO A 297 1.21 3.24 12.90
N LEU A 298 1.39 4.05 13.93
CA LEU A 298 1.05 5.46 13.88
C LEU A 298 2.21 6.25 13.28
N THR A 299 2.15 6.47 11.97
CA THR A 299 3.10 7.29 11.22
C THR A 299 2.63 8.75 11.17
N PRO A 300 3.52 9.73 10.95
CA PRO A 300 3.13 11.12 10.85
C PRO A 300 2.14 11.36 9.69
N VAL A 301 0.98 11.89 10.02
CA VAL A 301 -0.05 12.30 9.05
C VAL A 301 -0.46 13.73 9.35
N TYR A 302 -0.80 14.49 8.30
CA TYR A 302 -1.28 15.86 8.50
C TYR A 302 -2.56 15.86 9.32
N PHE A 303 -2.49 16.49 10.48
CA PHE A 303 -3.59 16.51 11.46
C PHE A 303 -4.03 17.95 11.78
N PRO A 304 -4.76 18.60 10.88
CA PRO A 304 -5.13 20.01 11.02
C PRO A 304 -5.92 20.31 12.29
N SER A 305 -6.67 19.33 12.82
CA SER A 305 -7.43 19.49 14.06
C SER A 305 -6.55 19.70 15.31
N ALA A 306 -5.26 19.34 15.26
CA ALA A 306 -4.33 19.63 16.35
C ALA A 306 -3.76 21.06 16.29
N ILE A 307 -3.78 21.72 15.13
CA ILE A 307 -3.15 23.04 14.94
C ILE A 307 -3.66 24.09 15.94
N PRO A 308 -4.97 24.24 16.20
CA PRO A 308 -5.45 25.20 17.21
C PRO A 308 -4.88 24.94 18.62
N LEU A 309 -4.72 23.68 19.01
CA LEU A 309 -4.09 23.32 20.29
C LEU A 309 -2.62 23.73 20.32
N LEU A 310 -1.88 23.50 19.24
CA LEU A 310 -0.46 23.84 19.13
C LEU A 310 -0.27 25.36 19.14
N GLU A 311 -1.09 26.11 18.40
CA GLU A 311 -1.07 27.58 18.37
C GLU A 311 -1.40 28.20 19.72
N ASP A 312 -2.27 27.57 20.52
CA ASP A 312 -2.59 27.96 21.90
C ASP A 312 -1.56 27.46 22.94
N GLY A 313 -0.35 27.12 22.50
CA GLY A 313 0.77 26.71 23.36
C GLY A 313 0.63 25.30 23.96
N GLY A 314 -0.24 24.47 23.45
CA GLY A 314 -0.34 23.05 23.81
C GLY A 314 0.67 22.17 23.06
N ALA A 315 0.60 20.87 23.34
CA ALA A 315 1.33 19.84 22.60
C ALA A 315 0.39 18.72 22.13
N PHE A 316 0.77 18.08 21.04
CA PHE A 316 0.15 16.85 20.55
C PHE A 316 1.16 15.71 20.68
N ILE A 317 0.79 14.62 21.35
CA ILE A 317 1.63 13.44 21.53
C ILE A 317 0.96 12.28 20.80
N TYR A 318 1.68 11.69 19.87
CA TYR A 318 1.21 10.60 19.00
C TYR A 318 2.00 9.33 19.31
N ALA A 319 1.39 8.41 20.07
CA ALA A 319 2.09 7.29 20.67
C ALA A 319 1.89 5.98 19.90
N ASN A 320 2.98 5.33 19.50
CA ASN A 320 2.99 4.00 18.90
C ASN A 320 2.80 2.95 20.00
N LEU A 321 1.54 2.58 20.23
CA LEU A 321 1.20 1.54 21.20
C LEU A 321 1.52 0.14 20.64
N ARG A 322 1.68 -0.82 21.56
CA ARG A 322 1.92 -2.26 21.23
C ARG A 322 0.62 -2.99 21.03
#